data_e87c3cb339bb71ab56da0123becde9bf
#
_entry.id   e87c3cb339bb71ab56da0123becde9bf
#
_cell.length_a   1.000
_cell.length_b   1.000
_cell.length_c   1.000
_cell.angle_alpha   90.00
_cell.angle_beta   90.00
_cell.angle_gamma   90.00
#
_symmetry.space_group_name_H-M   'P 1'
#
loop_
_entity.id
_entity.type
_entity.pdbx_description
1 polymer ?
#
loop_
_entity_poly.entity_id
_entity_poly.type
_entity_poly.pdbx_seq_one_letter_code
_entity_poly.pdbx_strand_id
1 'polypeptide(L)'
;MRIINPIGGIILLFVLLGTLGCSEDSFQDEAKPVICPSVVYPEGAKLARVWYGAGISSPLSLAKEYVYDESGRISKVLHPLNTEDGEGYLIGYVEYVYDEWGFLSKEVYFNRNLDQTYHNLSTLHYKYDEQGRKIKEITEYPVIGKSKVTVFSYKNNLLERKVEYDELGRKLTYTDYEYDEAGLLTKETIRDPETSEVLRYSEYRNEN
;
A
#
# COMPACT_ATOMS: atom_id res chain seq x y z
N MET A 1 -13.74 29.25 -27.76
CA MET A 1 -12.58 28.50 -27.31
C MET A 1 -13.02 27.58 -26.17
N ARG A 2 -13.32 26.31 -26.43
CA ARG A 2 -13.81 25.35 -25.46
C ARG A 2 -12.62 24.57 -24.93
N ILE A 3 -12.36 24.66 -23.62
CA ILE A 3 -11.34 23.89 -22.92
C ILE A 3 -11.95 22.50 -22.67
N ILE A 4 -11.38 21.50 -23.34
CA ILE A 4 -11.74 20.09 -23.14
C ILE A 4 -10.92 19.59 -21.94
N ASN A 5 -11.61 19.16 -20.92
CA ASN A 5 -11.04 18.63 -19.69
C ASN A 5 -10.51 17.19 -19.95
N PRO A 6 -9.21 16.86 -19.78
CA PRO A 6 -8.64 15.57 -20.17
C PRO A 6 -8.86 14.43 -19.16
N ILE A 7 -9.70 14.59 -18.13
CA ILE A 7 -9.84 13.58 -17.04
C ILE A 7 -10.83 12.46 -17.39
N GLY A 8 -11.67 12.63 -18.43
CA GLY A 8 -12.70 11.64 -18.79
C GLY A 8 -12.23 10.44 -19.63
N GLY A 9 -11.03 10.48 -20.23
CA GLY A 9 -10.59 9.49 -21.21
C GLY A 9 -9.85 8.27 -20.66
N ILE A 10 -9.27 8.36 -19.46
CA ILE A 10 -8.40 7.29 -18.94
C ILE A 10 -9.19 6.19 -18.23
N ILE A 11 -10.37 6.50 -17.67
CA ILE A 11 -11.19 5.52 -16.96
C ILE A 11 -11.85 4.51 -17.92
N LEU A 12 -12.12 4.89 -19.15
CA LEU A 12 -12.75 3.98 -20.15
C LEU A 12 -11.79 2.93 -20.70
N LEU A 13 -10.46 3.19 -20.71
CA LEU A 13 -9.47 2.28 -21.29
C LEU A 13 -9.18 1.06 -20.39
N PHE A 14 -9.32 1.18 -19.07
CA PHE A 14 -9.10 0.07 -18.14
C PHE A 14 -10.26 -0.91 -18.06
N VAL A 15 -11.47 -0.49 -18.37
CA VAL A 15 -12.65 -1.38 -18.41
C VAL A 15 -12.69 -2.24 -19.68
N LEU A 16 -12.10 -1.76 -20.79
CA LEU A 16 -12.08 -2.48 -22.07
C LEU A 16 -10.96 -3.54 -22.18
N LEU A 17 -9.90 -3.45 -21.34
CA LEU A 17 -8.83 -4.46 -21.32
C LEU A 17 -9.20 -5.72 -20.51
N GLY A 18 -10.28 -5.67 -19.74
CA GLY A 18 -10.80 -6.83 -19.00
C GLY A 18 -11.70 -7.78 -19.83
N THR A 19 -12.06 -7.42 -21.06
CA THR A 19 -12.98 -8.21 -21.89
C THR A 19 -12.36 -8.81 -23.14
N LEU A 20 -11.07 -8.61 -23.40
CA LEU A 20 -10.35 -9.13 -24.56
C LEU A 20 -9.34 -10.20 -24.15
N GLY A 21 -9.83 -11.35 -23.70
CA GLY A 21 -8.89 -12.42 -23.38
C GLY A 21 -9.44 -13.72 -22.81
N CYS A 22 -10.72 -13.96 -22.86
CA CYS A 22 -11.25 -15.30 -22.67
C CYS A 22 -11.90 -15.74 -23.96
N SER A 23 -11.13 -16.39 -24.86
CA SER A 23 -11.73 -17.29 -25.82
C SER A 23 -12.38 -18.43 -25.00
N GLU A 24 -13.68 -18.57 -25.18
CA GLU A 24 -14.46 -19.73 -24.71
C GLU A 24 -13.98 -20.98 -25.48
N ASP A 25 -12.87 -21.56 -25.01
CA ASP A 25 -12.58 -22.95 -25.38
C ASP A 25 -11.69 -23.59 -24.30
N SER A 26 -12.30 -24.52 -23.57
CA SER A 26 -11.72 -25.65 -22.86
C SER A 26 -10.86 -25.44 -21.60
N PHE A 27 -11.30 -24.63 -20.62
CA PHE A 27 -10.89 -24.88 -19.22
C PHE A 27 -12.13 -25.04 -18.35
N GLN A 28 -12.72 -26.22 -18.38
CA GLN A 28 -13.65 -26.69 -17.35
C GLN A 28 -12.83 -27.17 -16.15
N ASP A 29 -12.30 -26.24 -15.41
CA ASP A 29 -12.07 -26.34 -13.97
C ASP A 29 -12.34 -24.93 -13.43
N GLU A 30 -13.61 -24.69 -13.10
CA GLU A 30 -14.02 -23.52 -12.35
C GLU A 30 -13.31 -23.60 -11.00
N ALA A 31 -12.14 -22.92 -10.89
CA ALA A 31 -11.58 -22.61 -9.60
C ALA A 31 -12.69 -21.83 -8.85
N LYS A 32 -13.32 -22.50 -7.88
CA LYS A 32 -14.36 -21.88 -7.06
C LYS A 32 -13.81 -20.55 -6.55
N PRO A 33 -14.53 -19.43 -6.74
CA PRO A 33 -14.07 -18.15 -6.23
C PRO A 33 -13.78 -18.31 -4.74
N VAL A 34 -12.62 -17.85 -4.30
CA VAL A 34 -12.28 -17.78 -2.88
C VAL A 34 -13.26 -16.80 -2.25
N ILE A 35 -14.38 -17.31 -1.77
CA ILE A 35 -15.36 -16.53 -1.03
C ILE A 35 -14.80 -16.41 0.40
N CYS A 36 -14.27 -15.26 0.75
CA CYS A 36 -13.97 -14.95 2.14
C CYS A 36 -15.29 -14.71 2.86
N PRO A 37 -15.79 -15.66 3.67
CA PRO A 37 -17.16 -15.61 4.19
C PRO A 37 -17.41 -14.48 5.21
N SER A 38 -16.37 -13.73 5.59
CA SER A 38 -16.46 -12.68 6.61
C SER A 38 -16.19 -11.26 6.08
N VAL A 39 -15.96 -11.08 4.78
CA VAL A 39 -15.73 -9.75 4.22
C VAL A 39 -17.05 -9.20 3.70
N VAL A 40 -17.62 -8.25 4.43
CA VAL A 40 -18.78 -7.48 3.99
C VAL A 40 -18.27 -6.34 3.11
N TYR A 41 -18.66 -6.36 1.84
CA TYR A 41 -18.35 -5.27 0.90
C TYR A 41 -19.39 -4.16 1.08
N PRO A 42 -18.96 -2.88 1.14
CA PRO A 42 -19.90 -1.76 1.10
C PRO A 42 -20.74 -1.82 -0.17
N GLU A 43 -22.03 -1.43 -0.07
CA GLU A 43 -22.91 -1.34 -1.23
C GLU A 43 -22.31 -0.37 -2.25
N GLY A 44 -22.20 -0.78 -3.52
CA GLY A 44 -21.57 0.02 -4.58
C GLY A 44 -20.05 -0.05 -4.65
N ALA A 45 -19.37 -0.82 -3.78
CA ALA A 45 -17.92 -0.97 -3.83
C ALA A 45 -17.46 -1.61 -5.14
N LYS A 46 -16.43 -1.02 -5.76
CA LYS A 46 -15.76 -1.60 -6.93
C LYS A 46 -14.69 -2.59 -6.45
N LEU A 47 -14.54 -3.68 -7.20
CA LEU A 47 -13.57 -4.74 -6.92
C LEU A 47 -12.56 -4.83 -8.06
N ALA A 48 -11.25 -4.85 -7.72
CA ALA A 48 -10.18 -5.21 -8.66
C ALA A 48 -9.35 -6.36 -8.08
N ARG A 49 -8.93 -7.26 -8.95
CA ARG A 49 -8.18 -8.47 -8.57
C ARG A 49 -6.84 -8.51 -9.27
N VAL A 50 -5.81 -8.90 -8.53
CA VAL A 50 -4.46 -9.14 -9.07
C VAL A 50 -4.16 -10.62 -8.95
N TRP A 51 -3.81 -11.23 -10.08
CA TRP A 51 -3.44 -12.63 -10.18
C TRP A 51 -1.94 -12.77 -10.36
N TYR A 52 -1.37 -13.76 -9.74
CA TYR A 52 0.06 -14.05 -9.80
C TYR A 52 0.28 -15.48 -10.32
N GLY A 53 1.30 -15.65 -11.18
CA GLY A 53 1.73 -16.95 -11.67
C GLY A 53 3.24 -17.11 -11.49
N ALA A 54 3.70 -18.24 -11.00
CA ALA A 54 5.12 -18.52 -10.77
C ALA A 54 5.91 -18.82 -12.06
N GLY A 55 5.26 -18.89 -13.22
CA GLY A 55 5.86 -19.14 -14.52
C GLY A 55 4.80 -19.25 -15.63
N ILE A 56 5.24 -19.33 -16.89
CA ILE A 56 4.36 -19.30 -18.08
C ILE A 56 3.33 -20.46 -18.07
N SER A 57 3.63 -21.57 -17.41
CA SER A 57 2.76 -22.76 -17.34
C SER A 57 2.15 -22.99 -15.96
N SER A 58 2.34 -22.07 -15.02
CA SER A 58 1.75 -22.20 -13.68
C SER A 58 0.34 -21.65 -13.64
N PRO A 59 -0.60 -22.27 -12.91
CA PRO A 59 -1.92 -21.71 -12.71
C PRO A 59 -1.80 -20.36 -12.02
N LEU A 60 -2.66 -19.41 -12.41
CA LEU A 60 -2.74 -18.10 -11.75
C LEU A 60 -3.39 -18.26 -10.38
N SER A 61 -2.75 -17.67 -9.36
CA SER A 61 -3.28 -17.57 -8.01
C SER A 61 -3.69 -16.12 -7.70
N LEU A 62 -4.84 -15.94 -7.05
CA LEU A 62 -5.28 -14.62 -6.61
C LEU A 62 -4.32 -14.09 -5.54
N ALA A 63 -3.60 -13.01 -5.86
CA ALA A 63 -2.60 -12.42 -4.97
C ALA A 63 -3.17 -11.29 -4.11
N LYS A 64 -4.04 -10.46 -4.69
CA LYS A 64 -4.67 -9.33 -4.01
C LYS A 64 -6.04 -9.04 -4.57
N GLU A 65 -6.93 -8.59 -3.69
CA GLU A 65 -8.24 -8.08 -4.03
C GLU A 65 -8.41 -6.69 -3.43
N TYR A 66 -8.77 -5.71 -4.25
CA TYR A 66 -8.92 -4.31 -3.86
C TYR A 66 -10.40 -3.98 -3.74
N VAL A 67 -10.79 -3.43 -2.60
CA VAL A 67 -12.14 -2.89 -2.35
C VAL A 67 -12.04 -1.37 -2.33
N TYR A 68 -12.96 -0.71 -3.01
CA TYR A 68 -13.00 0.74 -3.12
C TYR A 68 -14.23 1.31 -2.39
N ASP A 69 -14.07 2.50 -1.83
CA ASP A 69 -15.19 3.26 -1.25
C ASP A 69 -16.05 3.92 -2.35
N GLU A 70 -17.14 4.56 -1.95
CA GLU A 70 -18.04 5.27 -2.87
C GLU A 70 -17.36 6.39 -3.67
N SER A 71 -16.29 6.95 -3.14
CA SER A 71 -15.45 7.96 -3.81
C SER A 71 -14.43 7.37 -4.77
N GLY A 72 -14.37 6.03 -4.89
CA GLY A 72 -13.42 5.33 -5.76
C GLY A 72 -12.00 5.22 -5.19
N ARG A 73 -11.80 5.47 -3.90
CA ARG A 73 -10.52 5.29 -3.20
C ARG A 73 -10.45 3.87 -2.64
N ILE A 74 -9.24 3.31 -2.52
CA ILE A 74 -9.04 1.99 -1.91
C ILE A 74 -9.45 2.06 -0.43
N SER A 75 -10.47 1.32 -0.03
CA SER A 75 -10.90 1.20 1.37
C SER A 75 -10.32 -0.05 2.06
N LYS A 76 -10.04 -1.10 1.27
CA LYS A 76 -9.45 -2.33 1.79
C LYS A 76 -8.63 -3.06 0.73
N VAL A 77 -7.56 -3.72 1.16
CA VAL A 77 -6.80 -4.68 0.33
C VAL A 77 -6.78 -6.02 1.04
N LEU A 78 -7.27 -7.05 0.37
CA LEU A 78 -7.32 -8.42 0.86
C LEU A 78 -6.12 -9.21 0.33
N HIS A 79 -5.55 -10.08 1.17
CA HIS A 79 -4.44 -10.96 0.83
C HIS A 79 -4.91 -12.42 0.95
N PRO A 80 -5.51 -12.99 -0.11
CA PRO A 80 -5.90 -14.39 -0.12
C PRO A 80 -4.69 -15.31 -0.27
N LEU A 81 -4.79 -16.50 0.29
CA LEU A 81 -3.91 -17.63 0.02
C LEU A 81 -4.73 -18.75 -0.60
N ASN A 82 -4.38 -19.15 -1.81
CA ASN A 82 -4.98 -20.31 -2.45
C ASN A 82 -4.20 -21.56 -2.01
N THR A 83 -4.92 -22.57 -1.57
CA THR A 83 -4.36 -23.88 -1.24
C THR A 83 -4.42 -24.80 -2.46
N GLU A 84 -3.60 -25.84 -2.50
CA GLU A 84 -3.53 -26.79 -3.63
C GLU A 84 -4.86 -27.51 -3.88
N ASP A 85 -5.70 -27.65 -2.86
CA ASP A 85 -7.04 -28.23 -2.92
C ASP A 85 -8.12 -27.26 -3.43
N GLY A 86 -7.75 -26.00 -3.75
CA GLY A 86 -8.64 -24.95 -4.22
C GLY A 86 -9.47 -24.28 -3.13
N GLU A 87 -9.31 -24.67 -1.87
CA GLU A 87 -9.90 -23.98 -0.71
C GLU A 87 -8.99 -22.81 -0.30
N GLY A 88 -9.19 -21.65 -0.91
CA GLY A 88 -8.48 -20.44 -0.51
C GLY A 88 -9.02 -19.84 0.79
N TYR A 89 -8.15 -19.21 1.55
CA TYR A 89 -8.53 -18.42 2.73
C TYR A 89 -7.80 -17.08 2.76
N LEU A 90 -8.37 -16.12 3.49
CA LEU A 90 -7.77 -14.82 3.68
C LEU A 90 -6.72 -14.90 4.80
N ILE A 91 -5.44 -14.63 4.47
CA ILE A 91 -4.35 -14.61 5.46
C ILE A 91 -4.26 -13.29 6.22
N GLY A 92 -4.77 -12.22 5.63
CA GLY A 92 -4.80 -10.89 6.24
C GLY A 92 -5.39 -9.85 5.30
N TYR A 93 -5.58 -8.67 5.82
CA TYR A 93 -6.05 -7.53 5.03
C TYR A 93 -5.56 -6.21 5.62
N VAL A 94 -5.60 -5.16 4.79
CA VAL A 94 -5.31 -3.79 5.19
C VAL A 94 -6.55 -2.95 5.00
N GLU A 95 -6.94 -2.18 6.01
CA GLU A 95 -7.97 -1.15 5.91
C GLU A 95 -7.35 0.23 5.77
N TYR A 96 -7.93 1.04 4.89
CA TYR A 96 -7.51 2.41 4.60
C TYR A 96 -8.59 3.38 5.04
N VAL A 97 -8.23 4.36 5.85
CA VAL A 97 -9.13 5.40 6.35
C VAL A 97 -8.61 6.75 5.87
N TYR A 98 -9.51 7.55 5.32
CA TYR A 98 -9.21 8.89 4.82
C TYR A 98 -9.85 9.94 5.71
N ASP A 99 -9.21 11.11 5.79
CA ASP A 99 -9.75 12.27 6.48
C ASP A 99 -10.79 13.01 5.61
N GLU A 100 -11.35 14.08 6.15
CA GLU A 100 -12.35 14.92 5.49
C GLU A 100 -11.83 15.63 4.23
N TRP A 101 -10.51 15.81 4.09
CA TRP A 101 -9.87 16.40 2.92
C TRP A 101 -9.46 15.34 1.88
N GLY A 102 -9.65 14.05 2.19
CA GLY A 102 -9.32 12.94 1.29
C GLY A 102 -7.90 12.43 1.40
N PHE A 103 -7.10 12.90 2.36
CA PHE A 103 -5.78 12.33 2.63
C PHE A 103 -5.91 11.02 3.42
N LEU A 104 -5.03 10.07 3.13
CA LEU A 104 -4.93 8.83 3.87
C LEU A 104 -4.51 9.12 5.32
N SER A 105 -5.43 8.98 6.26
CA SER A 105 -5.19 9.30 7.68
C SER A 105 -4.71 8.09 8.48
N LYS A 106 -5.10 6.87 8.05
CA LYS A 106 -4.77 5.64 8.77
C LYS A 106 -4.77 4.42 7.86
N GLU A 107 -3.83 3.50 8.12
CA GLU A 107 -3.83 2.12 7.64
C GLU A 107 -3.87 1.17 8.84
N VAL A 108 -4.70 0.12 8.77
CA VAL A 108 -4.79 -0.90 9.81
C VAL A 108 -4.52 -2.26 9.18
N TYR A 109 -3.47 -2.91 9.63
CA TYR A 109 -3.04 -4.21 9.16
C TYR A 109 -3.60 -5.30 10.05
N PHE A 110 -4.33 -6.22 9.46
CA PHE A 110 -4.89 -7.38 10.14
C PHE A 110 -4.25 -8.66 9.63
N ASN A 111 -3.95 -9.57 10.57
CA ASN A 111 -3.48 -10.91 10.26
C ASN A 111 -4.42 -11.95 10.85
N ARG A 112 -4.51 -13.11 10.19
CA ARG A 112 -5.37 -14.22 10.60
C ARG A 112 -4.69 -15.05 11.69
N ASN A 113 -5.44 -15.39 12.73
CA ASN A 113 -5.06 -16.33 13.77
C ASN A 113 -5.34 -17.78 13.34
N LEU A 114 -4.81 -18.72 14.10
CA LEU A 114 -5.08 -20.17 13.91
C LEU A 114 -6.56 -20.52 14.12
N ASP A 115 -7.27 -19.81 15.00
CA ASP A 115 -8.71 -19.96 15.25
C ASP A 115 -9.60 -19.27 14.22
N GLN A 116 -9.00 -18.77 13.11
CA GLN A 116 -9.64 -18.08 12.00
C GLN A 116 -10.16 -16.66 12.32
N THR A 117 -9.94 -16.16 13.52
CA THR A 117 -10.18 -14.74 13.84
C THR A 117 -9.08 -13.85 13.27
N TYR A 118 -9.30 -12.53 13.25
CA TYR A 118 -8.30 -11.55 12.82
C TYR A 118 -7.89 -10.67 13.99
N HIS A 119 -6.61 -10.39 14.10
CA HIS A 119 -6.09 -9.43 15.06
C HIS A 119 -5.39 -8.27 14.35
N ASN A 120 -5.40 -7.11 14.97
CA ASN A 120 -4.64 -5.95 14.50
C ASN A 120 -3.15 -6.20 14.75
N LEU A 121 -2.39 -6.35 13.66
CA LEU A 121 -0.94 -6.52 13.69
C LEU A 121 -0.24 -5.18 13.91
N SER A 122 -0.66 -4.14 13.18
CA SER A 122 -0.14 -2.78 13.28
C SER A 122 -1.14 -1.76 12.75
N THR A 123 -1.04 -0.55 13.30
CA THR A 123 -1.80 0.61 12.83
C THR A 123 -0.81 1.74 12.51
N LEU A 124 -0.92 2.31 11.32
CA LEU A 124 -0.18 3.48 10.89
C LEU A 124 -1.11 4.68 10.87
N HIS A 125 -0.71 5.77 11.50
CA HIS A 125 -1.41 7.05 11.47
C HIS A 125 -0.55 8.08 10.75
N TYR A 126 -1.15 8.85 9.87
CA TYR A 126 -0.48 9.86 9.06
C TYR A 126 -0.93 11.27 9.43
N LYS A 127 0.01 12.22 9.38
CA LYS A 127 -0.28 13.65 9.47
C LYS A 127 0.37 14.38 8.30
N TYR A 128 -0.35 15.37 7.81
CA TYR A 128 0.06 16.18 6.66
C TYR A 128 0.13 17.65 7.06
N ASP A 129 0.92 18.42 6.33
CA ASP A 129 0.94 19.87 6.41
C ASP A 129 -0.13 20.48 5.48
N GLU A 130 -0.22 21.82 5.48
CA GLU A 130 -1.17 22.57 4.65
C GLU A 130 -0.95 22.38 3.14
N GLN A 131 0.24 21.95 2.73
CA GLN A 131 0.58 21.61 1.34
C GLN A 131 0.27 20.14 0.97
N GLY A 132 -0.28 19.35 1.91
CA GLY A 132 -0.58 17.93 1.70
C GLY A 132 0.64 17.02 1.76
N ARG A 133 1.77 17.50 2.31
CA ARG A 133 2.98 16.66 2.45
C ARG A 133 2.94 15.94 3.80
N LYS A 134 3.29 14.65 3.80
CA LYS A 134 3.32 13.83 5.02
C LYS A 134 4.43 14.31 5.96
N ILE A 135 4.07 14.86 7.12
CA ILE A 135 5.02 15.38 8.12
C ILE A 135 5.26 14.42 9.28
N LYS A 136 4.34 13.49 9.52
CA LYS A 136 4.48 12.52 10.61
C LYS A 136 3.77 11.21 10.28
N GLU A 137 4.38 10.13 10.72
CA GLU A 137 3.80 8.79 10.74
C GLU A 137 3.98 8.20 12.14
N ILE A 138 2.94 7.59 12.68
CA ILE A 138 3.00 6.85 13.95
C ILE A 138 2.60 5.42 13.63
N THR A 139 3.51 4.48 13.88
CA THR A 139 3.23 3.05 13.75
C THR A 139 3.04 2.47 15.15
N GLU A 140 1.88 1.87 15.38
CA GLU A 140 1.55 1.16 16.61
C GLU A 140 1.55 -0.34 16.35
N TYR A 141 2.10 -1.11 17.28
CA TYR A 141 2.14 -2.57 17.29
C TYR A 141 1.39 -3.09 18.52
N PRO A 142 0.06 -3.24 18.47
CA PRO A 142 -0.76 -3.55 19.65
C PRO A 142 -0.37 -4.86 20.33
N VAL A 143 0.03 -5.88 19.54
CA VAL A 143 0.40 -7.21 20.05
C VAL A 143 1.59 -7.17 21.01
N ILE A 144 2.55 -6.26 20.76
CA ILE A 144 3.76 -6.15 21.60
C ILE A 144 3.79 -4.88 22.44
N GLY A 145 2.74 -4.05 22.36
CA GLY A 145 2.62 -2.80 23.12
C GLY A 145 3.69 -1.76 22.79
N LYS A 146 4.19 -1.74 21.54
CA LYS A 146 5.23 -0.81 21.10
C LYS A 146 4.69 0.17 20.06
N SER A 147 5.37 1.29 19.94
CA SER A 147 5.13 2.25 18.85
C SER A 147 6.44 2.82 18.30
N LYS A 148 6.37 3.33 17.07
CA LYS A 148 7.44 4.06 16.40
C LYS A 148 6.86 5.34 15.81
N VAL A 149 7.61 6.43 15.91
CA VAL A 149 7.24 7.71 15.30
C VAL A 149 8.28 8.05 14.23
N THR A 150 7.82 8.40 13.04
CA THR A 150 8.65 8.93 11.96
C THR A 150 8.24 10.37 11.68
N VAL A 151 9.19 11.28 11.66
CA VAL A 151 9.01 12.70 11.33
C VAL A 151 9.72 13.00 10.02
N PHE A 152 9.05 13.73 9.14
CA PHE A 152 9.54 14.11 7.81
C PHE A 152 9.76 15.62 7.76
N SER A 153 10.88 16.04 7.21
CA SER A 153 11.19 17.45 6.95
C SER A 153 11.48 17.70 5.47
N TYR A 154 11.09 18.86 4.98
CA TYR A 154 11.15 19.20 3.56
C TYR A 154 11.92 20.50 3.36
N LYS A 155 12.66 20.58 2.26
CA LYS A 155 13.32 21.77 1.77
C LYS A 155 12.99 21.94 0.28
N ASN A 156 12.53 23.12 -0.11
CA ASN A 156 12.11 23.39 -1.50
C ASN A 156 11.11 22.36 -2.06
N ASN A 157 10.15 21.93 -1.24
CA ASN A 157 9.18 20.87 -1.53
C ASN A 157 9.74 19.44 -1.73
N LEU A 158 11.04 19.26 -1.58
CA LEU A 158 11.68 17.94 -1.61
C LEU A 158 11.86 17.41 -0.20
N LEU A 159 11.72 16.10 0.00
CA LEU A 159 11.96 15.45 1.29
C LEU A 159 13.45 15.55 1.62
N GLU A 160 13.81 16.34 2.63
CA GLU A 160 15.20 16.53 3.04
C GLU A 160 15.66 15.47 4.03
N ARG A 161 14.80 15.16 4.99
CA ARG A 161 15.16 14.22 6.06
C ARG A 161 13.95 13.48 6.62
N LYS A 162 14.19 12.26 7.03
CA LYS A 162 13.30 11.42 7.84
C LYS A 162 14.01 11.06 9.14
N VAL A 163 13.35 11.21 10.29
CA VAL A 163 13.87 10.81 11.61
C VAL A 163 12.93 9.81 12.25
N GLU A 164 13.47 8.70 12.70
CA GLU A 164 12.70 7.65 13.40
C GLU A 164 12.99 7.69 14.90
N TYR A 165 11.91 7.52 15.69
CA TYR A 165 11.94 7.52 17.17
C TYR A 165 11.24 6.27 17.68
N ASP A 166 11.73 5.74 18.81
CA ASP A 166 11.04 4.68 19.55
C ASP A 166 9.89 5.24 20.42
N GLU A 167 9.21 4.36 21.14
CA GLU A 167 8.12 4.68 22.06
C GLU A 167 8.50 5.61 23.21
N LEU A 168 9.79 5.71 23.56
CA LEU A 168 10.32 6.60 24.58
C LEU A 168 10.80 7.95 24.04
N GLY A 169 10.62 8.17 22.72
CA GLY A 169 11.07 9.39 22.04
C GLY A 169 12.58 9.45 21.78
N ARG A 170 13.31 8.34 21.92
CA ARG A 170 14.73 8.26 21.59
C ARG A 170 14.87 8.10 20.08
N LYS A 171 15.78 8.86 19.48
CA LYS A 171 16.08 8.72 18.06
C LYS A 171 16.68 7.34 17.78
N LEU A 172 16.16 6.65 16.78
CA LEU A 172 16.66 5.36 16.31
C LEU A 172 17.60 5.53 15.12
N THR A 173 17.18 6.28 14.13
CA THR A 173 17.95 6.59 12.92
C THR A 173 17.47 7.90 12.33
N TYR A 174 18.28 8.47 11.45
CA TYR A 174 17.79 9.46 10.50
C TYR A 174 18.29 9.15 9.09
N THR A 175 17.48 9.54 8.09
CA THR A 175 17.79 9.36 6.68
C THR A 175 17.83 10.72 6.02
N ASP A 176 18.94 11.04 5.37
CA ASP A 176 19.10 12.20 4.51
C ASP A 176 18.84 11.82 3.05
N TYR A 177 18.23 12.74 2.31
CA TYR A 177 17.87 12.59 0.90
C TYR A 177 18.56 13.66 0.07
N GLU A 178 19.24 13.25 -1.00
CA GLU A 178 19.96 14.13 -1.92
C GLU A 178 19.33 14.04 -3.31
N TYR A 179 19.25 15.18 -3.99
CA TYR A 179 18.60 15.32 -5.29
C TYR A 179 19.53 16.03 -6.28
N ASP A 180 19.37 15.74 -7.56
CA ASP A 180 20.00 16.48 -8.62
C ASP A 180 19.29 17.83 -8.90
N GLU A 181 19.83 18.59 -9.88
CA GLU A 181 19.28 19.90 -10.28
C GLU A 181 17.86 19.79 -10.88
N ALA A 182 17.48 18.62 -11.41
CA ALA A 182 16.15 18.34 -11.94
C ALA A 182 15.15 17.92 -10.83
N GLY A 183 15.61 17.76 -9.57
CA GLY A 183 14.80 17.31 -8.44
C GLY A 183 14.59 15.80 -8.41
N LEU A 184 15.40 15.04 -9.13
CA LEU A 184 15.37 13.58 -9.08
C LEU A 184 16.26 13.08 -7.91
N LEU A 185 15.73 12.11 -7.14
CA LEU A 185 16.47 11.52 -6.03
C LEU A 185 17.74 10.83 -6.54
N THR A 186 18.89 11.21 -5.97
CA THR A 186 20.20 10.63 -6.31
C THR A 186 20.78 9.78 -5.19
N LYS A 187 20.40 10.07 -3.94
CA LYS A 187 20.95 9.32 -2.81
C LYS A 187 20.05 9.35 -1.58
N GLU A 188 20.02 8.24 -0.88
CA GLU A 188 19.52 8.10 0.49
C GLU A 188 20.65 7.65 1.39
N THR A 189 20.81 8.28 2.55
CA THR A 189 21.85 7.93 3.53
C THR A 189 21.22 7.77 4.90
N ILE A 190 21.25 6.55 5.44
CA ILE A 190 20.80 6.23 6.80
C ILE A 190 21.98 6.34 7.76
N ARG A 191 21.76 7.08 8.84
CA ARG A 191 22.80 7.37 9.83
C ARG A 191 22.39 7.00 11.23
N ASP A 192 23.39 6.66 12.04
CA ASP A 192 23.29 6.60 13.49
C ASP A 192 22.99 8.00 14.06
N PRO A 193 22.03 8.16 14.97
CA PRO A 193 21.61 9.47 15.47
C PRO A 193 22.60 10.11 16.45
N GLU A 194 23.46 9.32 17.11
CA GLU A 194 24.44 9.78 18.11
C GLU A 194 25.81 10.08 17.48
N THR A 195 26.29 9.17 16.65
CA THR A 195 27.63 9.26 16.05
C THR A 195 27.62 9.91 14.66
N SER A 196 26.45 9.99 13.99
CA SER A 196 26.29 10.39 12.59
C SER A 196 27.01 9.46 11.60
N GLU A 197 27.47 8.30 12.05
CA GLU A 197 28.05 7.31 11.16
C GLU A 197 27.02 6.81 10.14
N VAL A 198 27.48 6.54 8.92
CA VAL A 198 26.66 5.99 7.86
C VAL A 198 26.44 4.50 8.14
N LEU A 199 25.18 4.13 8.42
CA LEU A 199 24.78 2.75 8.60
C LEU A 199 24.51 2.05 7.27
N ARG A 200 23.91 2.78 6.32
CA ARG A 200 23.59 2.31 4.96
C ARG A 200 23.37 3.49 4.03
N TYR A 201 23.64 3.31 2.75
CA TYR A 201 23.20 4.25 1.71
C TYR A 201 22.73 3.51 0.47
N SER A 202 21.93 4.20 -0.35
CA SER A 202 21.50 3.79 -1.68
C SER A 202 21.75 4.94 -2.65
N GLU A 203 22.33 4.63 -3.81
CA GLU A 203 22.54 5.60 -4.89
C GLU A 203 21.65 5.24 -6.06
N TYR A 204 21.02 6.25 -6.65
CA TYR A 204 20.11 6.13 -7.78
C TYR A 204 20.75 6.76 -9.00
N ARG A 205 20.81 6.02 -10.10
CA ARG A 205 21.28 6.53 -11.38
C ARG A 205 20.09 6.75 -12.29
N ASN A 206 19.88 8.00 -12.66
CA ASN A 206 18.84 8.36 -13.61
C ASN A 206 19.47 8.19 -15.00
N GLU A 207 19.18 7.09 -15.70
CA GLU A 207 19.60 6.89 -17.09
C GLU A 207 18.64 7.65 -18.00
N ASN A 208 19.19 8.55 -18.83
CA ASN A 208 18.45 9.32 -19.84
C ASN A 208 18.20 8.49 -21.10
#